data_041751b8c759ae0c0606b6f474490c70
#
_entry.id   041751b8c759ae0c0606b6f474490c70
#
_cell.length_a   1.000
_cell.length_b   1.000
_cell.length_c   1.000
_cell.angle_alpha   90.00
_cell.angle_beta   90.00
_cell.angle_gamma   90.00
#
_symmetry.space_group_name_H-M   'P 1'
#
loop_
_entity.id
_entity.type
_entity.pdbx_description
1 polymer ?
#
loop_
_entity_poly.entity_id
_entity_poly.type
_entity_poly.pdbx_seq_one_letter_code
_entity_poly.pdbx_strand_id
1 'polypeptide(L)'
;MSFTLLKQILEKVLREQDFKGDIEAYRVFSEWVEIVGQKVADHTRPVRLGDKLLYVEVDDHLWLAQLKYMKTDILRKIDRAIKPGLFKDLKFFLKSVQ
;
A
#
# COMPACT_ATOMS: atom_id res chain seq x y z
N MET A 1 -3.88 1.00 22.02
CA MET A 1 -4.69 1.98 21.26
C MET A 1 -5.49 1.22 20.21
N SER A 2 -6.77 1.49 20.11
CA SER A 2 -7.60 0.81 19.11
C SER A 2 -7.32 1.38 17.72
N PHE A 3 -7.55 0.57 16.70
CA PHE A 3 -7.43 1.00 15.32
C PHE A 3 -8.39 2.17 15.00
N THR A 4 -9.60 2.13 15.57
CA THR A 4 -10.58 3.20 15.38
C THR A 4 -10.07 4.55 15.91
N LEU A 5 -9.44 4.55 17.08
CA LEU A 5 -8.87 5.77 17.65
C LEU A 5 -7.72 6.28 16.80
N LEU A 6 -6.85 5.39 16.36
CA LEU A 6 -5.73 5.77 15.49
C LEU A 6 -6.23 6.39 14.20
N LYS A 7 -7.26 5.80 13.60
CA LYS A 7 -7.87 6.32 12.38
C LYS A 7 -8.43 7.73 12.58
N GLN A 8 -9.12 7.96 13.70
CA GLN A 8 -9.68 9.28 14.00
C GLN A 8 -8.60 10.35 14.16
N ILE A 9 -7.50 10.01 14.85
CA ILE A 9 -6.37 10.92 15.02
C ILE A 9 -5.75 11.25 13.66
N LEU A 10 -5.54 10.24 12.84
CA LEU A 10 -4.96 10.43 11.51
C LEU A 10 -5.86 11.31 10.63
N GLU A 11 -7.16 11.08 10.64
CA GLU A 11 -8.12 11.87 9.88
C GLU A 11 -8.05 13.35 10.28
N LYS A 12 -7.96 13.62 11.56
CA LYS A 12 -7.88 14.98 12.07
C LYS A 12 -6.60 15.67 11.60
N VAL A 13 -5.46 14.98 11.72
CA VAL A 13 -4.17 15.53 11.30
C VAL A 13 -4.16 15.83 9.81
N LEU A 14 -4.66 14.92 9.00
CA LEU A 14 -4.67 15.09 7.55
C LEU A 14 -5.59 16.25 7.12
N ARG A 15 -6.73 16.42 7.78
CA ARG A 15 -7.63 17.54 7.49
C ARG A 15 -7.00 18.88 7.86
N GLU A 16 -6.30 18.94 9.00
CA GLU A 16 -5.64 20.16 9.44
C GLU A 16 -4.51 20.58 8.52
N GLN A 17 -3.90 19.61 7.81
CA GLN A 17 -2.82 19.87 6.86
C GLN A 17 -3.33 20.05 5.43
N ASP A 18 -4.63 20.18 5.24
CA ASP A 18 -5.25 20.31 3.91
C ASP A 18 -4.90 19.12 2.99
N PHE A 19 -4.85 17.94 3.56
CA PHE A 19 -4.54 16.72 2.82
C PHE A 19 -5.73 16.34 1.93
N LYS A 20 -5.46 16.14 0.63
CA LYS A 20 -6.49 15.82 -0.35
C LYS A 20 -6.57 14.34 -0.69
N GLY A 21 -5.79 13.51 -0.03
CA GLY A 21 -5.77 12.07 -0.27
C GLY A 21 -6.96 11.37 0.36
N ASP A 22 -7.16 10.11 -0.05
CA ASP A 22 -8.20 9.26 0.49
C ASP A 22 -7.67 8.53 1.72
N ILE A 23 -8.31 8.78 2.86
CA ILE A 23 -7.86 8.18 4.11
C ILE A 23 -8.01 6.66 4.13
N GLU A 24 -8.97 6.11 3.37
CA GLU A 24 -9.14 4.67 3.24
C GLU A 24 -7.92 4.01 2.60
N ALA A 25 -7.15 4.75 1.80
CA ALA A 25 -5.94 4.21 1.17
C ALA A 25 -4.91 3.74 2.20
N TYR A 26 -4.90 4.31 3.40
CA TYR A 26 -3.96 3.90 4.45
C TYR A 26 -4.25 2.51 4.99
N ARG A 27 -5.42 1.96 4.73
CA ARG A 27 -5.74 0.59 5.12
C ARG A 27 -4.83 -0.43 4.42
N VAL A 28 -4.24 -0.06 3.28
CA VAL A 28 -3.34 -0.96 2.58
C VAL A 28 -2.14 -1.38 3.44
N PHE A 29 -1.70 -0.52 4.34
CA PHE A 29 -0.57 -0.84 5.22
C PHE A 29 -0.94 -1.92 6.24
N SER A 30 -2.09 -1.83 6.86
CA SER A 30 -2.51 -2.79 7.88
C SER A 30 -3.09 -4.08 7.28
N GLU A 31 -3.58 -4.03 6.04
CA GLU A 31 -4.22 -5.18 5.41
C GLU A 31 -3.38 -5.81 4.31
N TRP A 32 -2.11 -5.43 4.22
CA TRP A 32 -1.24 -5.87 3.11
C TRP A 32 -1.16 -7.39 2.98
N VAL A 33 -0.94 -8.09 4.10
CA VAL A 33 -0.83 -9.55 4.09
C VAL A 33 -2.11 -10.21 3.57
N GLU A 34 -3.27 -9.74 4.03
CA GLU A 34 -4.55 -10.28 3.58
C GLU A 34 -4.79 -10.00 2.11
N ILE A 35 -4.33 -8.84 1.62
CA ILE A 35 -4.54 -8.45 0.23
C ILE A 35 -3.68 -9.28 -0.72
N VAL A 36 -2.38 -9.35 -0.47
CA VAL A 36 -1.44 -9.96 -1.43
C VAL A 36 -1.10 -11.41 -1.11
N GLY A 37 -1.41 -11.86 0.10
CA GLY A 37 -1.05 -13.21 0.56
C GLY A 37 0.32 -13.24 1.21
N GLN A 38 0.53 -14.23 2.07
CA GLN A 38 1.74 -14.32 2.88
C GLN A 38 3.01 -14.44 2.02
N LYS A 39 2.94 -15.20 0.94
CA LYS A 39 4.11 -15.44 0.08
C LYS A 39 4.66 -14.15 -0.52
N VAL A 40 3.77 -13.31 -1.04
CA VAL A 40 4.16 -12.01 -1.60
C VAL A 40 4.55 -11.06 -0.47
N ALA A 41 3.79 -11.05 0.62
CA ALA A 41 4.04 -10.16 1.74
C ALA A 41 5.40 -10.41 2.41
N ASP A 42 5.90 -11.65 2.36
CA ASP A 42 7.21 -11.98 2.93
C ASP A 42 8.36 -11.25 2.23
N HIS A 43 8.16 -10.80 1.00
CA HIS A 43 9.19 -10.16 0.18
C HIS A 43 8.90 -8.71 -0.15
N THR A 44 7.79 -8.18 0.34
CA THR A 44 7.34 -6.83 0.00
C THR A 44 6.90 -6.07 1.22
N ARG A 45 6.97 -4.75 1.13
CA ARG A 45 6.46 -3.88 2.17
C ARG A 45 5.97 -2.57 1.54
N PRO A 46 4.69 -2.22 1.70
CA PRO A 46 4.25 -0.90 1.28
C PRO A 46 4.86 0.14 2.22
N VAL A 47 5.47 1.18 1.67
CA VAL A 47 6.22 2.15 2.48
C VAL A 47 5.69 3.57 2.37
N ARG A 48 5.04 3.91 1.28
CA ARG A 48 4.56 5.28 1.08
C ARG A 48 3.42 5.31 0.06
N LEU A 49 2.53 6.26 0.22
CA LEU A 49 1.52 6.53 -0.79
C LEU A 49 1.44 8.04 -1.05
N GLY A 50 1.03 8.39 -2.25
CA GLY A 50 0.87 9.79 -2.66
C GLY A 50 0.52 9.88 -4.13
N ASP A 51 -0.30 10.84 -4.49
CA ASP A 51 -0.72 11.07 -5.89
C ASP A 51 -1.33 9.83 -6.53
N LYS A 52 -2.09 9.07 -5.76
CA LYS A 52 -2.70 7.80 -6.17
C LYS A 52 -1.68 6.75 -6.61
N LEU A 53 -0.46 6.83 -6.07
CA LEU A 53 0.58 5.83 -6.27
C LEU A 53 0.87 5.15 -4.95
N LEU A 54 1.09 3.85 -4.98
CA LEU A 54 1.57 3.11 -3.83
C LEU A 54 3.00 2.65 -4.09
N TYR A 55 3.91 2.99 -3.20
CA TYR A 55 5.32 2.61 -3.29
C TYR A 55 5.56 1.40 -2.42
N VAL A 56 6.07 0.34 -3.04
CA VAL A 56 6.28 -0.95 -2.40
C VAL A 56 7.74 -1.35 -2.49
N GLU A 57 8.35 -1.55 -1.34
CA GLU A 57 9.73 -1.99 -1.20
C GLU A 57 9.80 -3.51 -1.38
N VAL A 58 10.78 -3.99 -2.13
CA VAL A 58 10.98 -5.40 -2.43
C VAL A 58 12.40 -5.81 -2.02
N ASP A 59 12.55 -6.97 -1.39
CA ASP A 59 13.83 -7.40 -0.81
C ASP A 59 14.71 -8.24 -1.76
N ASP A 60 14.21 -8.55 -2.96
CA ASP A 60 14.88 -9.51 -3.84
C ASP A 60 14.65 -9.16 -5.31
N HIS A 61 15.71 -9.24 -6.13
CA HIS A 61 15.65 -8.91 -7.55
C HIS A 61 14.69 -9.80 -8.34
N LEU A 62 14.61 -11.08 -8.00
CA LEU A 62 13.73 -12.01 -8.70
C LEU A 62 12.27 -11.67 -8.39
N TRP A 63 11.98 -11.35 -7.13
CA TRP A 63 10.65 -10.92 -6.75
C TRP A 63 10.29 -9.59 -7.40
N LEU A 64 11.25 -8.67 -7.50
CA LEU A 64 11.01 -7.39 -8.17
C LEU A 64 10.56 -7.61 -9.62
N ALA A 65 11.25 -8.49 -10.34
CA ALA A 65 10.87 -8.81 -11.73
C ALA A 65 9.49 -9.46 -11.78
N GLN A 66 9.22 -10.40 -10.90
CA GLN A 66 7.95 -11.11 -10.83
C GLN A 66 6.78 -10.18 -10.55
N LEU A 67 6.96 -9.27 -9.60
CA LEU A 67 5.91 -8.35 -9.17
C LEU A 67 5.47 -7.39 -10.27
N LYS A 68 6.35 -7.06 -11.18
CA LYS A 68 5.99 -6.22 -12.32
C LYS A 68 4.90 -6.87 -13.17
N TYR A 69 4.91 -8.18 -13.28
CA TYR A 69 3.88 -8.93 -14.00
C TYR A 69 2.61 -9.12 -13.16
N MET A 70 2.72 -8.98 -11.84
CA MET A 70 1.60 -9.15 -10.93
C MET A 70 0.88 -7.83 -10.61
N LYS A 71 1.36 -6.72 -11.12
CA LYS A 71 0.88 -5.39 -10.76
C LYS A 71 -0.64 -5.25 -10.92
N THR A 72 -1.17 -5.61 -12.07
CA THR A 72 -2.60 -5.49 -12.35
C THR A 72 -3.42 -6.34 -11.38
N ASP A 73 -2.95 -7.55 -11.11
CA ASP A 73 -3.63 -8.45 -10.19
C ASP A 73 -3.66 -7.89 -8.77
N ILE A 74 -2.53 -7.33 -8.33
CA ILE A 74 -2.45 -6.72 -6.99
C ILE A 74 -3.38 -5.50 -6.90
N LEU A 75 -3.41 -4.66 -7.93
CA LEU A 75 -4.33 -3.52 -7.95
C LEU A 75 -5.78 -3.97 -7.85
N ARG A 76 -6.16 -5.05 -8.54
CA ARG A 76 -7.53 -5.59 -8.44
C ARG A 76 -7.82 -6.10 -7.03
N LYS A 77 -6.85 -6.73 -6.40
CA LYS A 77 -7.00 -7.23 -5.03
C LYS A 77 -7.21 -6.08 -4.04
N ILE A 78 -6.49 -4.98 -4.22
CA ILE A 78 -6.68 -3.78 -3.40
C ILE A 78 -8.08 -3.21 -3.63
N ASP A 79 -8.51 -3.11 -4.89
CA ASP A 79 -9.84 -2.61 -5.22
C ASP A 79 -10.94 -3.42 -4.54
N ARG A 80 -10.79 -4.73 -4.49
CA ARG A 80 -11.77 -5.61 -3.84
C ARG A 80 -11.73 -5.53 -2.33
N ALA A 81 -10.52 -5.44 -1.76
CA ALA A 81 -10.36 -5.48 -0.32
C ALA A 81 -10.73 -4.15 0.35
N ILE A 82 -10.51 -3.04 -0.30
CA ILE A 82 -10.72 -1.72 0.27
C ILE A 82 -11.81 -0.98 -0.50
N LYS A 83 -11.49 -0.47 -1.67
CA LYS A 83 -12.47 0.12 -2.59
C LYS A 83 -11.83 0.38 -3.95
N PRO A 84 -12.64 0.48 -5.03
CA PRO A 84 -12.10 0.74 -6.36
C PRO A 84 -11.47 2.14 -6.47
N GLY A 85 -10.43 2.23 -7.28
CA GLY A 85 -9.85 3.51 -7.67
C GLY A 85 -8.95 4.19 -6.66
N LEU A 86 -8.51 3.49 -5.62
CA LEU A 86 -7.59 4.06 -4.63
C LEU A 86 -6.24 4.40 -5.24
N PHE A 87 -5.70 3.49 -6.03
CA PHE A 87 -4.38 3.66 -6.64
C PHE A 87 -4.46 3.48 -8.15
N LYS A 88 -3.82 4.40 -8.88
CA LYS A 88 -3.72 4.28 -10.33
C LYS A 88 -2.54 3.42 -10.74
N ASP A 89 -1.54 3.25 -9.85
CA ASP A 89 -0.36 2.44 -10.16
C ASP A 89 0.37 2.03 -8.89
N LEU A 90 1.22 1.00 -9.03
CA LEU A 90 2.14 0.55 -8.00
C LEU A 90 3.56 0.79 -8.49
N LYS A 91 4.41 1.28 -7.60
CA LYS A 91 5.83 1.50 -7.89
C LYS A 91 6.65 0.56 -7.02
N PHE A 92 7.18 -0.50 -7.63
CA PHE A 92 8.04 -1.45 -6.93
C PHE A 92 9.50 -1.01 -7.05
N PHE A 93 10.22 -1.06 -5.95
CA PHE A 93 11.64 -0.73 -5.94
C PHE A 93 12.38 -1.66 -4.97
N LEU A 94 13.65 -1.89 -5.28
CA LEU A 94 14.48 -2.77 -4.47
C LEU A 94 14.86 -2.08 -3.17
N LYS A 95 14.82 -2.83 -2.07
CA LYS A 95 15.19 -2.33 -0.76
C LYS A 95 16.66 -1.90 -0.78
N SER A 96 16.93 -0.69 -0.25
CA SER A 96 18.31 -0.22 -0.12
C SER A 96 19.08 -1.05 0.90
N VAL A 97 20.28 -1.46 0.53
CA VAL A 97 21.18 -2.15 1.44
C VAL A 97 22.06 -1.11 2.08
N GLN A 98 22.07 -1.08 3.41
CA GLN A 98 22.95 -0.21 4.17
C GLN A 98 23.99 -1.01 4.89
#